data_527e54dcf2be3a288781e8bd57ad4645
#
_entry.id   527e54dcf2be3a288781e8bd57ad4645
#
_cell.length_a   1.000
_cell.length_b   1.000
_cell.length_c   1.000
_cell.angle_alpha   90.00
_cell.angle_beta   90.00
_cell.angle_gamma   90.00
#
_symmetry.space_group_name_H-M   'P 1'
#
loop_
_entity.id
_entity.type
_entity.pdbx_description
1 polymer ?
#
loop_
_entity_poly.entity_id
_entity_poly.type
_entity_poly.pdbx_seq_one_letter_code
_entity_poly.pdbx_strand_id
1 'polypeptide(L)' 'MAAYSVDVWTALGDPTRRAIFERLAESPKAVGDLARMIPVSQPAVSQHLRVLKDAGLVEEDRKSVV' A
#
# COMPACT_ATOMS: atom_id res chain seq x y z
N MET A 1 13.55 -0.38 20.82
CA MET A 1 13.22 -0.72 19.44
C MET A 1 11.76 -1.18 19.33
N ALA A 2 11.05 -0.66 18.38
CA ALA A 2 9.66 -1.03 18.22
C ALA A 2 9.55 -2.39 17.55
N ALA A 3 8.97 -3.36 18.24
CA ALA A 3 8.83 -4.71 17.71
C ALA A 3 7.87 -4.79 16.52
N TYR A 4 7.04 -3.77 16.36
CA TYR A 4 6.00 -3.77 15.34
C TYR A 4 6.33 -2.87 14.16
N SER A 5 7.52 -2.32 14.12
CA SER A 5 7.92 -1.50 12.99
C SER A 5 8.10 -2.38 11.76
N VAL A 6 7.39 -2.03 10.70
CA VAL A 6 7.54 -2.67 9.41
C VAL A 6 8.58 -1.87 8.65
N ASP A 7 9.69 -2.50 8.28
CA ASP A 7 10.70 -1.78 7.52
C ASP A 7 10.35 -1.77 6.03
N VAL A 8 11.04 -0.91 5.29
CA VAL A 8 10.80 -0.71 3.86
C VAL A 8 11.02 -2.01 3.09
N TRP A 9 12.05 -2.76 3.44
CA TRP A 9 12.38 -3.99 2.73
C TRP A 9 11.30 -5.04 2.90
N THR A 10 10.79 -5.19 4.11
CA THR A 10 9.70 -6.13 4.39
C THR A 10 8.44 -5.71 3.64
N ALA A 11 8.11 -4.42 3.66
CA ALA A 11 6.92 -3.92 2.98
C ALA A 11 6.98 -4.13 1.47
N LEU A 12 8.13 -3.91 0.86
CA LEU A 12 8.32 -4.04 -0.58
C LEU A 12 8.73 -5.46 -1.01
N GLY A 13 8.89 -6.38 -0.06
CA GLY A 13 9.23 -7.77 -0.37
C GLY A 13 8.09 -8.56 -1.00
N ASP A 14 6.85 -8.11 -0.80
CA ASP A 14 5.69 -8.76 -1.42
C ASP A 14 5.45 -8.13 -2.80
N PRO A 15 5.43 -8.93 -3.89
CA PRO A 15 5.24 -8.39 -5.24
C PRO A 15 3.96 -7.60 -5.42
N THR A 16 2.87 -8.05 -4.80
CA THR A 16 1.59 -7.33 -4.88
C THR A 16 1.66 -5.99 -4.17
N ARG A 17 2.24 -5.97 -2.98
CA ARG A 17 2.42 -4.75 -2.20
C ARG A 17 3.30 -3.76 -2.93
N ARG A 18 4.37 -4.25 -3.54
CA ARG A 18 5.25 -3.43 -4.34
C ARG A 18 4.52 -2.82 -5.54
N ALA A 19 3.68 -3.60 -6.21
CA ALA A 19 2.89 -3.10 -7.32
C ALA A 19 1.95 -1.97 -6.88
N ILE A 20 1.32 -2.12 -5.72
CA ILE A 20 0.47 -1.09 -5.15
C ILE A 20 1.28 0.18 -4.89
N PHE A 21 2.45 0.03 -4.29
CA PHE A 21 3.31 1.17 -4.01
C PHE A 21 3.71 1.90 -5.30
N GLU A 22 4.07 1.16 -6.33
CA GLU A 22 4.47 1.75 -7.60
C GLU A 22 3.33 2.53 -8.26
N ARG A 23 2.10 2.03 -8.16
CA ARG A 23 0.94 2.74 -8.70
C ARG A 23 0.68 4.04 -7.95
N LEU A 24 0.82 4.00 -6.63
CA LEU A 24 0.64 5.21 -5.82
C LEU A 24 1.76 6.22 -6.04
N ALA A 25 2.95 5.76 -6.36
CA ALA A 25 4.07 6.65 -6.66
C ALA A 25 3.82 7.45 -7.94
N GLU A 26 3.01 6.93 -8.85
CA GLU A 26 2.65 7.65 -10.07
C GLU A 26 1.65 8.77 -9.80
N SER A 27 0.66 8.50 -8.98
CA SER A 27 -0.37 9.48 -8.60
C SER A 27 -1.22 8.90 -7.48
N PRO A 28 -1.88 9.76 -6.69
CA PRO A 28 -2.81 9.29 -5.67
C PRO A 28 -3.96 8.50 -6.30
N LYS A 29 -4.34 7.41 -5.66
CA LYS A 29 -5.41 6.54 -6.15
C LYS A 29 -6.28 6.08 -5.00
N ALA A 30 -7.56 5.87 -5.28
CA ALA A 30 -8.48 5.29 -4.32
C ALA A 30 -8.27 3.78 -4.23
N VAL A 31 -8.67 3.20 -3.10
CA VAL A 31 -8.56 1.75 -2.90
C VAL A 31 -9.29 0.98 -3.98
N GLY A 32 -10.48 1.43 -4.36
CA GLY A 32 -11.25 0.78 -5.43
C GLY A 32 -10.54 0.79 -6.77
N ASP A 33 -9.82 1.87 -7.07
CA ASP A 33 -9.05 1.96 -8.31
C ASP A 33 -7.88 0.98 -8.29
N LEU A 34 -7.19 0.89 -7.16
CA LEU A 34 -6.09 -0.05 -7.01
C LEU A 34 -6.57 -1.49 -7.17
N ALA A 35 -7.74 -1.81 -6.61
CA ALA A 35 -8.30 -3.16 -6.72
C ALA A 35 -8.66 -3.52 -8.16
N ARG A 36 -8.96 -2.52 -8.98
CA ARG A 36 -9.23 -2.76 -10.41
C ARG A 36 -7.96 -2.89 -11.23
N MET A 37 -6.90 -2.18 -10.82
CA MET A 37 -5.63 -2.19 -11.55
C MET A 37 -4.78 -3.41 -11.24
N ILE A 38 -4.95 -3.98 -10.07
CA ILE A 38 -4.16 -5.09 -9.58
C ILE A 38 -5.11 -6.25 -9.29
N PRO A 39 -4.77 -7.50 -9.67
CA PRO A 39 -5.72 -8.62 -9.55
C PRO A 39 -5.82 -9.13 -8.11
N VAL A 40 -6.32 -8.29 -7.22
CA VAL A 40 -6.53 -8.63 -5.82
C VAL A 40 -7.85 -8.04 -5.37
N SER A 41 -8.41 -8.59 -4.29
CA SER A 41 -9.64 -8.07 -3.73
C SER A 41 -9.41 -6.73 -3.03
N GLN A 42 -10.48 -5.95 -2.89
CA GLN A 42 -10.40 -4.66 -2.21
C GLN A 42 -9.94 -4.79 -0.75
N PRO A 43 -10.44 -5.78 0.03
CA PRO A 43 -9.90 -5.98 1.38
C PRO A 43 -8.41 -6.29 1.40
N ALA A 44 -7.92 -7.05 0.41
CA ALA A 44 -6.49 -7.35 0.32
C ALA A 44 -5.68 -6.08 0.04
N VAL A 45 -6.18 -5.22 -0.85
CA VAL A 45 -5.54 -3.93 -1.12
C VAL A 45 -5.44 -3.11 0.16
N SER A 46 -6.53 -3.06 0.94
CA SER A 46 -6.54 -2.32 2.20
C SER A 46 -5.51 -2.83 3.19
N GLN A 47 -5.35 -4.15 3.28
CA GLN A 47 -4.35 -4.75 4.16
C GLN A 47 -2.94 -4.40 3.70
N HIS A 48 -2.67 -4.47 2.40
CA HIS A 48 -1.36 -4.12 1.87
C HIS A 48 -1.04 -2.64 2.08
N LEU A 49 -2.04 -1.78 1.92
CA LEU A 49 -1.87 -0.35 2.16
C LEU A 49 -1.52 -0.07 3.62
N ARG A 50 -2.11 -0.82 4.54
CA ARG A 50 -1.79 -0.65 5.96
C ARG A 50 -0.33 -0.95 6.24
N VAL A 51 0.21 -2.02 5.62
CA VAL A 51 1.61 -2.37 5.78
C VAL A 51 2.50 -1.27 5.20
N LEU A 52 2.16 -0.76 4.02
CA LEU A 52 2.93 0.33 3.39
C LEU A 52 2.88 1.61 4.23
N LYS A 53 1.73 1.91 4.81
CA LYS A 53 1.57 3.06 5.69
C LYS A 53 2.41 2.91 6.96
N ASP A 54 2.39 1.73 7.56
CA ASP A 54 3.17 1.45 8.76
C ASP A 54 4.68 1.56 8.50
N ALA A 55 5.10 1.26 7.28
CA ALA A 55 6.49 1.41 6.87
C ALA A 55 6.86 2.85 6.49
N GLY A 56 5.88 3.76 6.48
CA GLY A 56 6.11 5.16 6.13
C GLY A 56 6.23 5.41 4.64
N LEU A 57 5.82 4.45 3.81
CA LEU A 57 5.95 4.58 2.36
C LEU A 57 4.77 5.29 1.70
N VAL A 58 3.60 5.26 2.35
CA VAL A 58 2.42 5.94 1.85
C VAL A 58 1.74 6.68 2.99
N GLU A 59 0.97 7.70 2.63
CA GLU A 59 0.14 8.44 3.59
C GLU A 59 -1.31 8.24 3.21
N GLU A 60 -2.16 8.22 4.23
CA GLU A 60 -3.59 8.05 4.03
C GLU A 60 -4.26 9.41 3.98
N ASP A 61 -5.06 9.62 2.93
CA ASP A 61 -5.93 10.78 2.81
C ASP A 61 -7.37 10.32 2.99
N ARG A 62 -8.27 11.26 3.22
CA ARG A 62 -9.69 10.97 3.39
C ARG A 62 -10.31 10.34 2.14
N LYS A 63 -9.84 10.72 0.96
CA LYS A 63 -10.42 10.29 -0.31
C LYS A 63 -9.54 9.32 -1.06
N SER A 64 -8.25 9.33 -0.81
CA SER A 64 -7.30 8.52 -1.56
C SER A 64 -6.12 8.19 -0.69
N VAL A 65 -5.30 7.26 -1.18
CA VAL A 65 -4.06 6.86 -0.53
C VAL A 65 -2.92 7.37 -1.39
N VAL A 66 -1.96 7.99 -0.75
CA VAL A 66 -0.78 8.52 -1.43
C VAL A 66 0.50 8.02 -0.77
#